data_6dc9a3ba5d2fe570002131cf1538438e
#
_entry.id   6dc9a3ba5d2fe570002131cf1538438e
#
_cell.length_a   1.000
_cell.length_b   1.000
_cell.length_c   1.000
_cell.angle_alpha   90.00
_cell.angle_beta   90.00
_cell.angle_gamma   90.00
#
_symmetry.space_group_name_H-M   'P 1'
#
loop_
_entity.id
_entity.type
_entity.pdbx_description
1 polymer ?
#
loop_
_entity_poly.entity_id
_entity_poly.type
_entity_poly.pdbx_seq_one_letter_code
_entity_poly.pdbx_strand_id
1 'polypeptide(L)'
;MTSAPSTEDTADAEPRGFAAERLTFFSDAVVAIAITLLALELPLPEGATGAELLRSLGHHQSEYVSFLISFVVIGGHWRAHHRLFDHVKTLDGGLVRLSFGWLLTQVVMPFATKVIAEDGGFEFRFVFYALVQVVALTLFLLMARRIQLNHHYRADTPPELFGKVYRGVGTMAAAFAVSIPVAFFTHWAYACWIVVPLVVNLLFRLRRRADAA
;
A
#
# COMPACT_ATOMS: atom_id res chain seq x y z
N MET A 1 13.21 -53.17 5.96
CA MET A 1 14.26 -52.30 5.37
C MET A 1 13.61 -50.98 5.13
N THR A 2 13.70 -50.08 6.09
CA THR A 2 13.15 -48.73 6.04
C THR A 2 14.29 -47.82 5.51
N SER A 3 14.14 -47.36 4.27
CA SER A 3 15.09 -46.36 3.69
C SER A 3 14.96 -45.04 4.42
N ALA A 4 16.04 -44.57 5.01
CA ALA A 4 16.14 -43.25 5.56
C ALA A 4 15.96 -42.20 4.44
N PRO A 5 15.31 -41.06 4.68
CA PRO A 5 15.19 -39.98 3.69
C PRO A 5 16.60 -39.45 3.39
N SER A 6 16.88 -39.26 2.10
CA SER A 6 18.17 -38.77 1.61
C SER A 6 18.38 -37.33 2.09
N THR A 7 19.56 -37.07 2.61
CA THR A 7 20.07 -35.75 3.09
C THR A 7 20.14 -34.66 2.01
N GLU A 8 19.90 -34.99 0.74
CA GLU A 8 19.90 -34.04 -0.38
C GLU A 8 18.62 -33.16 -0.45
N ASP A 9 17.46 -33.66 0.08
CA ASP A 9 16.20 -32.91 0.01
C ASP A 9 16.10 -31.77 1.04
N THR A 10 16.93 -31.79 2.07
CA THR A 10 16.93 -30.74 3.12
C THR A 10 17.86 -29.57 2.81
N ALA A 11 18.89 -29.76 2.00
CA ALA A 11 19.88 -28.71 1.68
C ALA A 11 19.37 -27.65 0.69
N ASP A 12 18.42 -28.02 -0.19
CA ASP A 12 17.86 -27.09 -1.20
C ASP A 12 16.65 -26.25 -0.70
N ALA A 13 16.05 -26.60 0.42
CA ALA A 13 14.87 -25.89 0.97
C ALA A 13 15.28 -24.65 1.82
N GLU A 14 16.42 -24.66 2.49
CA GLU A 14 16.89 -23.57 3.33
C GLU A 14 17.27 -22.25 2.58
N PRO A 15 17.95 -22.29 1.40
CA PRO A 15 18.34 -21.05 0.72
C PRO A 15 17.16 -20.25 0.16
N ARG A 16 16.05 -20.90 -0.17
CA ARG A 16 14.90 -20.26 -0.85
C ARG A 16 13.97 -19.51 0.11
N GLY A 17 13.77 -20.04 1.31
CA GLY A 17 13.01 -19.35 2.39
C GLY A 17 13.75 -18.11 2.87
N PHE A 18 15.07 -18.20 3.02
CA PHE A 18 15.94 -17.11 3.42
C PHE A 18 15.94 -15.93 2.43
N ALA A 19 15.80 -16.20 1.12
CA ALA A 19 15.71 -15.14 0.11
C ALA A 19 14.40 -14.32 0.22
N ALA A 20 13.26 -14.97 0.51
CA ALA A 20 11.99 -14.29 0.71
C ALA A 20 12.04 -13.39 1.97
N GLU A 21 12.58 -13.89 3.05
CA GLU A 21 12.80 -13.16 4.31
C GLU A 21 13.67 -11.91 4.11
N ARG A 22 14.78 -12.06 3.41
CA ARG A 22 15.68 -10.92 3.09
C ARG A 22 14.98 -9.85 2.26
N LEU A 23 14.16 -10.24 1.27
CA LEU A 23 13.39 -9.28 0.48
C LEU A 23 12.36 -8.57 1.35
N THR A 24 11.72 -9.27 2.28
CA THR A 24 10.76 -8.68 3.23
C THR A 24 11.45 -7.65 4.13
N PHE A 25 12.58 -8.00 4.76
CA PHE A 25 13.33 -7.05 5.60
C PHE A 25 13.84 -5.84 4.82
N PHE A 26 14.31 -6.04 3.59
CA PHE A 26 14.69 -4.93 2.72
C PHE A 26 13.48 -4.03 2.42
N SER A 27 12.33 -4.61 2.12
CA SER A 27 11.10 -3.86 1.85
C SER A 27 10.63 -3.07 3.06
N ASP A 28 10.69 -3.67 4.26
CA ASP A 28 10.33 -3.02 5.52
C ASP A 28 11.25 -1.81 5.79
N ALA A 29 12.56 -1.96 5.54
CA ALA A 29 13.51 -0.86 5.69
C ALA A 29 13.22 0.30 4.72
N VAL A 30 12.97 0.00 3.44
CA VAL A 30 12.64 1.03 2.42
C VAL A 30 11.35 1.77 2.79
N VAL A 31 10.31 1.05 3.21
CA VAL A 31 9.03 1.66 3.61
C VAL A 31 9.20 2.49 4.88
N ALA A 32 9.98 2.03 5.86
CA ALA A 32 10.27 2.80 7.07
C ALA A 32 10.97 4.13 6.75
N ILE A 33 11.95 4.11 5.82
CA ILE A 33 12.61 5.33 5.34
C ILE A 33 11.58 6.24 4.64
N ALA A 34 10.74 5.71 3.77
CA ALA A 34 9.73 6.50 3.08
C ALA A 34 8.76 7.19 4.06
N ILE A 35 8.32 6.50 5.11
CA ILE A 35 7.46 7.07 6.16
C ILE A 35 8.18 8.19 6.93
N THR A 36 9.46 8.01 7.25
CA THR A 36 10.21 9.04 7.99
C THR A 36 10.51 10.26 7.13
N LEU A 37 10.75 10.09 5.84
CA LEU A 37 10.94 11.19 4.90
C LEU A 37 9.71 12.09 4.78
N LEU A 38 8.48 11.56 4.96
CA LEU A 38 7.28 12.40 5.01
C LEU A 38 7.37 13.48 6.09
N ALA A 39 7.92 13.15 7.25
CA ALA A 39 8.02 14.09 8.37
C ALA A 39 9.05 15.21 8.12
N LEU A 40 10.07 14.95 7.30
CA LEU A 40 11.08 15.97 6.95
C LEU A 40 10.53 17.06 6.03
N GLU A 41 9.45 16.80 5.32
CA GLU A 41 8.79 17.77 4.43
C GLU A 41 7.79 18.67 5.17
N LEU A 42 7.55 18.44 6.48
CA LEU A 42 6.61 19.24 7.25
C LEU A 42 7.20 20.62 7.54
N PRO A 43 6.46 21.73 7.23
CA PRO A 43 6.88 23.07 7.56
C PRO A 43 6.91 23.26 9.09
N LEU A 44 7.95 23.96 9.57
CA LEU A 44 8.02 24.33 10.97
C LEU A 44 7.05 25.48 11.24
N PRO A 45 6.28 25.46 12.33
CA PRO A 45 5.45 26.60 12.70
C PRO A 45 6.31 27.79 13.11
N GLU A 46 6.00 28.96 12.57
CA GLU A 46 6.71 30.21 12.82
C GLU A 46 5.91 31.15 13.74
N GLY A 47 6.59 31.86 14.65
CA GLY A 47 6.00 32.85 15.53
C GLY A 47 6.69 32.93 16.88
N ALA A 48 6.63 34.13 17.52
CA ALA A 48 7.17 34.40 18.86
C ALA A 48 6.12 34.18 19.96
N THR A 49 4.83 34.14 19.61
CA THR A 49 3.70 33.95 20.54
C THR A 49 2.88 32.72 20.18
N GLY A 50 2.17 32.15 21.18
CA GLY A 50 1.30 31.01 20.94
C GLY A 50 0.20 31.27 19.88
N ALA A 51 -0.29 32.51 19.80
CA ALA A 51 -1.28 32.91 18.80
C ALA A 51 -0.70 32.95 17.38
N GLU A 52 0.55 33.34 17.22
CA GLU A 52 1.26 33.33 15.93
C GLU A 52 1.57 31.91 15.49
N LEU A 53 2.04 31.05 16.41
CA LEU A 53 2.27 29.63 16.15
C LEU A 53 0.99 28.92 15.67
N LEU A 54 -0.14 29.15 16.35
CA LEU A 54 -1.43 28.58 15.94
C LEU A 54 -1.88 29.07 14.56
N ARG A 55 -1.62 30.34 14.24
CA ARG A 55 -1.94 30.91 12.93
C ARG A 55 -1.04 30.30 11.84
N SER A 56 0.25 30.12 12.12
CA SER A 56 1.19 29.46 11.22
C SER A 56 0.78 28.01 10.95
N LEU A 57 0.38 27.25 11.98
CA LEU A 57 -0.18 25.91 11.82
C LEU A 57 -1.42 25.91 10.92
N GLY A 58 -2.29 26.90 11.06
CA GLY A 58 -3.47 27.06 10.20
C GLY A 58 -3.13 27.35 8.73
N HIS A 59 -2.05 28.08 8.47
CA HIS A 59 -1.57 28.33 7.10
C HIS A 59 -1.05 27.06 6.42
N HIS A 60 -0.45 26.16 7.16
CA HIS A 60 0.14 24.91 6.66
C HIS A 60 -0.74 23.68 6.88
N GLN A 61 -2.07 23.87 7.03
CA GLN A 61 -2.97 22.75 7.30
C GLN A 61 -3.00 21.71 6.17
N SER A 62 -2.83 22.12 4.89
CA SER A 62 -2.81 21.21 3.75
C SER A 62 -1.63 20.24 3.82
N GLU A 63 -0.46 20.73 4.20
CA GLU A 63 0.76 19.94 4.35
C GLU A 63 0.63 18.93 5.49
N TYR A 64 0.11 19.37 6.66
CA TYR A 64 -0.10 18.46 7.80
C TYR A 64 -1.16 17.39 7.52
N VAL A 65 -2.27 17.76 6.87
CA VAL A 65 -3.32 16.82 6.50
C VAL A 65 -2.82 15.81 5.44
N SER A 66 -2.13 16.29 4.42
CA SER A 66 -1.55 15.44 3.36
C SER A 66 -0.52 14.47 3.92
N PHE A 67 0.31 14.94 4.88
CA PHE A 67 1.23 14.10 5.64
C PHE A 67 0.49 12.96 6.37
N LEU A 68 -0.53 13.30 7.17
CA LEU A 68 -1.27 12.31 7.96
C LEU A 68 -1.96 11.27 7.06
N ILE A 69 -2.58 11.72 5.97
CA ILE A 69 -3.22 10.82 4.99
C ILE A 69 -2.16 9.87 4.41
N SER A 70 -1.04 10.41 3.93
CA SER A 70 0.01 9.61 3.30
C SER A 70 0.70 8.67 4.28
N PHE A 71 0.88 9.08 5.54
CA PHE A 71 1.36 8.20 6.60
C PHE A 71 0.46 6.97 6.80
N VAL A 72 -0.85 7.19 6.90
CA VAL A 72 -1.84 6.10 7.03
C VAL A 72 -1.85 5.21 5.78
N VAL A 73 -1.74 5.81 4.59
CA VAL A 73 -1.74 5.08 3.31
C VAL A 73 -0.49 4.20 3.19
N ILE A 74 0.72 4.75 3.43
CA ILE A 74 1.96 3.96 3.37
C ILE A 74 1.96 2.88 4.45
N GLY A 75 1.51 3.20 5.67
CA GLY A 75 1.35 2.20 6.74
C GLY A 75 0.37 1.08 6.36
N GLY A 76 -0.71 1.41 5.64
CA GLY A 76 -1.64 0.45 5.07
C GLY A 76 -1.00 -0.44 4.00
N HIS A 77 -0.19 0.14 3.11
CA HIS A 77 0.59 -0.59 2.10
C HIS A 77 1.58 -1.55 2.76
N TRP A 78 2.35 -1.07 3.74
CA TRP A 78 3.28 -1.90 4.51
C TRP A 78 2.58 -3.08 5.16
N ARG A 79 1.48 -2.83 5.87
CA ARG A 79 0.71 -3.88 6.54
C ARG A 79 0.16 -4.93 5.57
N ALA A 80 -0.30 -4.51 4.39
CA ALA A 80 -0.77 -5.42 3.36
C ALA A 80 0.38 -6.27 2.79
N HIS A 81 1.53 -5.63 2.52
CA HIS A 81 2.74 -6.28 2.04
C HIS A 81 3.27 -7.30 3.05
N HIS A 82 3.47 -6.88 4.29
CA HIS A 82 3.95 -7.74 5.37
C HIS A 82 3.08 -8.99 5.53
N ARG A 83 1.75 -8.82 5.61
CA ARG A 83 0.80 -9.96 5.71
C ARG A 83 0.84 -10.91 4.51
N LEU A 84 1.08 -10.42 3.32
CA LEU A 84 1.17 -11.26 2.14
C LEU A 84 2.49 -12.02 2.14
N PHE A 85 3.60 -11.34 2.43
CA PHE A 85 4.94 -11.91 2.37
C PHE A 85 5.26 -12.88 3.51
N ASP A 86 4.57 -12.78 4.65
CA ASP A 86 4.63 -13.79 5.74
C ASP A 86 4.27 -15.20 5.25
N HIS A 87 3.48 -15.29 4.18
CA HIS A 87 3.06 -16.57 3.59
C HIS A 87 3.87 -16.96 2.35
N VAL A 88 4.85 -16.17 1.92
CA VAL A 88 5.68 -16.47 0.76
C VAL A 88 6.76 -17.49 1.14
N LYS A 89 6.83 -18.58 0.36
CA LYS A 89 7.82 -19.66 0.52
C LYS A 89 9.01 -19.47 -0.42
N THR A 90 8.74 -19.10 -1.67
CA THR A 90 9.76 -19.03 -2.72
C THR A 90 9.63 -17.75 -3.52
N LEU A 91 10.75 -17.28 -4.07
CA LEU A 91 10.80 -16.13 -4.96
C LEU A 91 11.18 -16.58 -6.38
N ASP A 92 10.64 -15.89 -7.36
CA ASP A 92 11.12 -15.90 -8.73
C ASP A 92 11.53 -14.50 -9.19
N GLY A 93 12.26 -14.42 -10.31
CA GLY A 93 12.72 -13.14 -10.84
C GLY A 93 11.60 -12.17 -11.21
N GLY A 94 10.40 -12.66 -11.50
CA GLY A 94 9.23 -11.83 -11.79
C GLY A 94 8.64 -11.23 -10.52
N LEU A 95 8.55 -11.99 -9.43
CA LEU A 95 8.09 -11.48 -8.14
C LEU A 95 9.07 -10.43 -7.60
N VAL A 96 10.37 -10.68 -7.71
CA VAL A 96 11.41 -9.70 -7.33
C VAL A 96 11.25 -8.39 -8.11
N ARG A 97 11.09 -8.45 -9.45
CA ARG A 97 10.87 -7.24 -10.27
C ARG A 97 9.62 -6.46 -9.86
N LEU A 98 8.51 -7.16 -9.62
CA LEU A 98 7.27 -6.51 -9.14
C LEU A 98 7.45 -5.87 -7.77
N SER A 99 8.18 -6.52 -6.86
CA SER A 99 8.50 -5.97 -5.53
C SER A 99 9.33 -4.70 -5.64
N PHE A 100 10.37 -4.67 -6.49
CA PHE A 100 11.15 -3.44 -6.71
C PHE A 100 10.32 -2.33 -7.35
N GLY A 101 9.44 -2.65 -8.31
CA GLY A 101 8.49 -1.68 -8.88
C GLY A 101 7.57 -1.09 -7.81
N TRP A 102 7.04 -1.94 -6.92
CA TRP A 102 6.20 -1.50 -5.81
C TRP A 102 7.00 -0.64 -4.81
N LEU A 103 8.22 -1.04 -4.45
CA LEU A 103 9.09 -0.25 -3.58
C LEU A 103 9.41 1.13 -4.17
N LEU A 104 9.63 1.22 -5.50
CA LEU A 104 9.81 2.51 -6.16
C LEU A 104 8.61 3.44 -5.92
N THR A 105 7.37 2.91 -5.96
CA THR A 105 6.20 3.75 -5.64
C THR A 105 6.21 4.24 -4.20
N GLN A 106 6.69 3.44 -3.24
CA GLN A 106 6.81 3.87 -1.84
C GLN A 106 7.86 4.99 -1.68
N VAL A 107 8.98 4.90 -2.39
CA VAL A 107 10.03 5.95 -2.41
C VAL A 107 9.53 7.26 -3.03
N VAL A 108 8.62 7.17 -4.02
CA VAL A 108 8.01 8.37 -4.66
C VAL A 108 6.93 9.00 -3.77
N MET A 109 6.36 8.28 -2.80
CA MET A 109 5.24 8.76 -1.97
C MET A 109 5.52 10.08 -1.23
N PRO A 110 6.66 10.31 -0.57
CA PRO A 110 6.95 11.61 0.05
C PRO A 110 6.87 12.77 -0.94
N PHE A 111 7.44 12.59 -2.14
CA PHE A 111 7.34 13.58 -3.20
C PHE A 111 5.89 13.79 -3.66
N ALA A 112 5.12 12.73 -3.89
CA ALA A 112 3.71 12.83 -4.27
C ALA A 112 2.87 13.53 -3.19
N THR A 113 3.20 13.31 -1.91
CA THR A 113 2.56 13.98 -0.77
C THR A 113 2.84 15.47 -0.78
N LYS A 114 4.07 15.87 -1.08
CA LYS A 114 4.42 17.29 -1.21
C LYS A 114 3.68 17.93 -2.39
N VAL A 115 3.67 17.27 -3.54
CA VAL A 115 2.95 17.77 -4.73
C VAL A 115 1.46 17.99 -4.45
N ILE A 116 0.77 17.09 -3.74
CA ILE A 116 -0.66 17.24 -3.47
C ILE A 116 -0.94 18.34 -2.43
N ALA A 117 0.00 18.65 -1.55
CA ALA A 117 -0.11 19.66 -0.52
C ALA A 117 0.11 21.09 -1.03
N GLU A 118 0.87 21.26 -2.12
CA GLU A 118 1.21 22.58 -2.70
C GLU A 118 -0.02 23.35 -3.22
N ASP A 119 0.11 24.67 -3.37
CA ASP A 119 -0.89 25.53 -3.98
C ASP A 119 -0.86 25.45 -5.52
N GLY A 120 -1.96 25.76 -6.20
CA GLY A 120 -2.07 25.78 -7.67
C GLY A 120 -3.02 24.72 -8.24
N GLY A 121 -2.83 24.31 -9.51
CA GLY A 121 -3.74 23.45 -10.25
C GLY A 121 -4.13 22.16 -9.55
N PHE A 122 -5.31 22.13 -8.94
CA PHE A 122 -5.82 21.02 -8.13
C PHE A 122 -5.81 19.69 -8.90
N GLU A 123 -6.30 19.70 -10.16
CA GLU A 123 -6.50 18.51 -10.96
C GLU A 123 -5.18 17.76 -11.18
N PHE A 124 -4.12 18.48 -11.60
CA PHE A 124 -2.81 17.88 -11.85
C PHE A 124 -2.24 17.22 -10.59
N ARG A 125 -2.26 17.93 -9.46
CA ARG A 125 -1.67 17.48 -8.20
C ARG A 125 -2.42 16.27 -7.64
N PHE A 126 -3.75 16.34 -7.66
CA PHE A 126 -4.62 15.24 -7.25
C PHE A 126 -4.44 14.01 -8.13
N VAL A 127 -4.46 14.19 -9.46
CA VAL A 127 -4.29 13.08 -10.42
C VAL A 127 -2.92 12.45 -10.26
N PHE A 128 -1.86 13.25 -10.08
CA PHE A 128 -0.51 12.72 -9.87
C PHE A 128 -0.46 11.79 -8.64
N TYR A 129 -0.95 12.27 -7.49
CA TYR A 129 -1.01 11.45 -6.27
C TYR A 129 -1.86 10.18 -6.48
N ALA A 130 -3.05 10.33 -7.02
CA ALA A 130 -3.96 9.20 -7.27
C ALA A 130 -3.34 8.17 -8.24
N LEU A 131 -2.61 8.59 -9.27
CA LEU A 131 -1.90 7.70 -10.18
C LEU A 131 -0.79 6.91 -9.48
N VAL A 132 0.00 7.55 -8.62
CA VAL A 132 1.03 6.84 -7.82
C VAL A 132 0.37 5.74 -6.99
N GLN A 133 -0.80 6.02 -6.38
CA GLN A 133 -1.56 5.04 -5.62
C GLN A 133 -2.08 3.90 -6.49
N VAL A 134 -2.67 4.21 -7.65
CA VAL A 134 -3.19 3.20 -8.58
C VAL A 134 -2.06 2.27 -9.03
N VAL A 135 -0.89 2.82 -9.37
CA VAL A 135 0.28 2.03 -9.76
C VAL A 135 0.76 1.14 -8.61
N ALA A 136 0.89 1.69 -7.40
CA ALA A 136 1.31 0.95 -6.21
C ALA A 136 0.40 -0.24 -5.92
N LEU A 137 -0.92 0.00 -5.89
CA LEU A 137 -1.93 -1.03 -5.61
C LEU A 137 -2.03 -2.06 -6.73
N THR A 138 -1.87 -1.64 -8.00
CA THR A 138 -1.83 -2.55 -9.15
C THR A 138 -0.63 -3.48 -9.08
N LEU A 139 0.57 -2.95 -8.82
CA LEU A 139 1.78 -3.76 -8.65
C LEU A 139 1.64 -4.75 -7.49
N PHE A 140 1.02 -4.32 -6.39
CA PHE A 140 0.73 -5.20 -5.27
C PHE A 140 -0.24 -6.33 -5.64
N LEU A 141 -1.32 -6.03 -6.38
CA LEU A 141 -2.25 -7.05 -6.89
C LEU A 141 -1.56 -8.03 -7.85
N LEU A 142 -0.65 -7.53 -8.70
CA LEU A 142 0.15 -8.38 -9.59
C LEU A 142 1.09 -9.30 -8.81
N MET A 143 1.71 -8.82 -7.71
CA MET A 143 2.49 -9.67 -6.82
C MET A 143 1.63 -10.77 -6.19
N ALA A 144 0.48 -10.42 -5.62
CA ALA A 144 -0.45 -11.37 -5.02
C ALA A 144 -0.91 -12.43 -6.05
N ARG A 145 -1.24 -12.00 -7.27
CA ARG A 145 -1.60 -12.89 -8.37
C ARG A 145 -0.45 -13.84 -8.75
N ARG A 146 0.77 -13.32 -8.85
CA ARG A 146 1.95 -14.14 -9.19
C ARG A 146 2.24 -15.17 -8.12
N ILE A 147 2.19 -14.79 -6.84
CA ILE A 147 2.35 -15.70 -5.70
C ILE A 147 1.30 -16.83 -5.77
N GLN A 148 0.04 -16.48 -6.03
CA GLN A 148 -1.05 -17.44 -6.11
C GLN A 148 -0.92 -18.39 -7.31
N LEU A 149 -0.67 -17.87 -8.51
CA LEU A 149 -0.63 -18.67 -9.75
C LEU A 149 0.58 -19.62 -9.80
N ASN A 150 1.72 -19.19 -9.27
CA ASN A 150 2.96 -19.96 -9.28
C ASN A 150 3.16 -20.78 -8.00
N HIS A 151 2.16 -20.85 -7.12
CA HIS A 151 2.22 -21.58 -5.85
C HIS A 151 3.44 -21.21 -4.98
N HIS A 152 3.85 -19.93 -4.97
CA HIS A 152 4.95 -19.44 -4.18
C HIS A 152 4.64 -19.29 -2.68
N TYR A 153 3.49 -19.74 -2.22
CA TYR A 153 3.04 -19.63 -0.84
C TYR A 153 3.22 -20.93 -0.04
N ARG A 154 3.21 -20.80 1.29
CA ARG A 154 3.38 -21.89 2.24
C ARG A 154 2.11 -22.77 2.30
N ALA A 155 2.26 -24.04 2.67
CA ALA A 155 1.15 -25.00 2.78
C ALA A 155 0.11 -24.63 3.85
N ASP A 156 0.54 -23.90 4.90
CA ASP A 156 -0.30 -23.40 5.99
C ASP A 156 -1.02 -22.08 5.69
N THR A 157 -0.89 -21.57 4.45
CA THR A 157 -1.54 -20.33 4.03
C THR A 157 -3.06 -20.43 4.10
N PRO A 158 -3.74 -19.51 4.80
CA PRO A 158 -5.20 -19.51 4.88
C PRO A 158 -5.85 -19.39 3.49
N PRO A 159 -6.83 -20.23 3.12
CA PRO A 159 -7.43 -20.23 1.77
C PRO A 159 -8.10 -18.88 1.41
N GLU A 160 -8.52 -18.12 2.42
CA GLU A 160 -9.18 -16.82 2.23
C GLU A 160 -8.20 -15.66 2.05
N LEU A 161 -6.88 -15.87 2.22
CA LEU A 161 -5.88 -14.79 2.19
C LEU A 161 -5.97 -13.98 0.89
N PHE A 162 -5.86 -14.68 -0.26
CA PHE A 162 -5.89 -14.02 -1.57
C PHE A 162 -7.22 -13.33 -1.84
N GLY A 163 -8.34 -13.94 -1.47
CA GLY A 163 -9.66 -13.33 -1.58
C GLY A 163 -9.80 -12.05 -0.75
N LYS A 164 -9.24 -12.02 0.45
CA LYS A 164 -9.20 -10.81 1.31
C LYS A 164 -8.29 -9.74 0.70
N VAL A 165 -7.14 -10.13 0.16
CA VAL A 165 -6.20 -9.21 -0.52
C VAL A 165 -6.86 -8.59 -1.76
N TYR A 166 -7.38 -9.39 -2.68
CA TYR A 166 -8.02 -8.85 -3.90
C TYR A 166 -9.18 -7.93 -3.58
N ARG A 167 -10.01 -8.26 -2.61
CA ARG A 167 -11.13 -7.41 -2.22
C ARG A 167 -10.65 -6.11 -1.59
N GLY A 168 -9.78 -6.17 -0.57
CA GLY A 168 -9.35 -4.98 0.16
C GLY A 168 -8.52 -4.04 -0.71
N VAL A 169 -7.45 -4.57 -1.30
CA VAL A 169 -6.54 -3.78 -2.15
C VAL A 169 -7.22 -3.37 -3.46
N GLY A 170 -8.00 -4.26 -4.08
CA GLY A 170 -8.75 -3.97 -5.31
C GLY A 170 -9.80 -2.87 -5.12
N THR A 171 -10.49 -2.85 -3.97
CA THR A 171 -11.43 -1.78 -3.63
C THR A 171 -10.72 -0.43 -3.49
N MET A 172 -9.55 -0.40 -2.84
CA MET A 172 -8.76 0.83 -2.73
C MET A 172 -8.22 1.27 -4.10
N ALA A 173 -7.73 0.35 -4.93
CA ALA A 173 -7.30 0.66 -6.28
C ALA A 173 -8.46 1.26 -7.11
N ALA A 174 -9.65 0.70 -7.01
CA ALA A 174 -10.84 1.24 -7.67
C ALA A 174 -11.22 2.63 -7.12
N ALA A 175 -11.11 2.85 -5.80
CA ALA A 175 -11.39 4.15 -5.18
C ALA A 175 -10.47 5.25 -5.75
N PHE A 176 -9.16 4.98 -5.82
CA PHE A 176 -8.21 5.92 -6.41
C PHE A 176 -8.45 6.09 -7.92
N ALA A 177 -8.69 5.01 -8.67
CA ALA A 177 -8.93 5.09 -10.11
C ALA A 177 -10.20 5.89 -10.45
N VAL A 178 -11.30 5.67 -9.72
CA VAL A 178 -12.56 6.41 -9.91
C VAL A 178 -12.41 7.88 -9.48
N SER A 179 -11.59 8.18 -8.49
CA SER A 179 -11.38 9.57 -8.05
C SER A 179 -10.69 10.44 -9.11
N ILE A 180 -9.92 9.86 -10.04
CA ILE A 180 -9.23 10.59 -11.10
C ILE A 180 -10.22 11.36 -12.01
N PRO A 181 -11.19 10.71 -12.69
CA PRO A 181 -12.15 11.45 -13.51
C PRO A 181 -13.03 12.39 -12.66
N VAL A 182 -13.34 12.05 -11.42
CA VAL A 182 -14.14 12.92 -10.52
C VAL A 182 -13.41 14.23 -10.20
N ALA A 183 -12.08 14.21 -10.12
CA ALA A 183 -11.27 15.40 -9.81
C ALA A 183 -11.42 16.52 -10.85
N PHE A 184 -11.76 16.19 -12.10
CA PHE A 184 -12.00 17.20 -13.16
C PHE A 184 -13.34 17.93 -13.01
N PHE A 185 -14.26 17.41 -12.18
CA PHE A 185 -15.59 17.98 -11.98
C PHE A 185 -15.76 18.58 -10.59
N THR A 186 -15.00 18.12 -9.59
CA THR A 186 -15.17 18.58 -8.21
C THR A 186 -13.95 18.35 -7.33
N HIS A 187 -13.69 19.28 -6.42
CA HIS A 187 -12.67 19.13 -5.37
C HIS A 187 -13.02 18.08 -4.31
N TRP A 188 -14.26 17.56 -4.30
CA TRP A 188 -14.69 16.48 -3.41
C TRP A 188 -14.21 15.09 -3.87
N ALA A 189 -13.35 15.00 -4.88
CA ALA A 189 -12.78 13.74 -5.35
C ALA A 189 -12.11 12.91 -4.23
N TYR A 190 -11.57 13.55 -3.18
CA TYR A 190 -11.06 12.87 -1.98
C TYR A 190 -12.09 11.98 -1.30
N ALA A 191 -13.37 12.33 -1.36
CA ALA A 191 -14.44 11.53 -0.77
C ALA A 191 -14.52 10.13 -1.34
N CYS A 192 -14.09 9.92 -2.60
CA CYS A 192 -14.05 8.60 -3.23
C CYS A 192 -13.18 7.61 -2.44
N TRP A 193 -12.10 8.07 -1.81
CA TRP A 193 -11.18 7.21 -1.05
C TRP A 193 -11.81 6.62 0.23
N ILE A 194 -12.86 7.25 0.72
CA ILE A 194 -13.63 6.80 1.89
C ILE A 194 -14.96 6.14 1.46
N VAL A 195 -15.71 6.79 0.58
CA VAL A 195 -17.05 6.36 0.18
C VAL A 195 -17.01 5.01 -0.57
N VAL A 196 -16.07 4.85 -1.53
CA VAL A 196 -16.01 3.61 -2.32
C VAL A 196 -15.73 2.39 -1.44
N PRO A 197 -14.73 2.38 -0.53
CA PRO A 197 -14.53 1.26 0.39
C PRO A 197 -15.71 1.01 1.34
N LEU A 198 -16.36 2.05 1.82
CA LEU A 198 -17.54 1.91 2.68
C LEU A 198 -18.71 1.25 1.95
N VAL A 199 -19.02 1.73 0.74
CA VAL A 199 -20.12 1.19 -0.08
C VAL A 199 -19.86 -0.27 -0.45
N VAL A 200 -18.64 -0.60 -0.91
CA VAL A 200 -18.26 -1.97 -1.26
C VAL A 200 -18.36 -2.90 -0.05
N ASN A 201 -17.87 -2.47 1.11
CA ASN A 201 -17.97 -3.27 2.33
C ASN A 201 -19.41 -3.45 2.81
N LEU A 202 -20.26 -2.41 2.69
CA LEU A 202 -21.68 -2.49 3.03
C LEU A 202 -22.41 -3.49 2.11
N LEU A 203 -22.21 -3.38 0.79
CA LEU A 203 -22.80 -4.29 -0.19
C LEU A 203 -22.41 -5.74 0.07
N PHE A 204 -21.15 -5.97 0.42
CA PHE A 204 -20.66 -7.33 0.78
C PHE A 204 -21.33 -7.87 2.05
N ARG A 205 -21.52 -7.02 3.06
CA ARG A 205 -22.20 -7.43 4.30
C ARG A 205 -23.68 -7.77 4.05
N LEU A 206 -24.37 -6.98 3.20
CA LEU A 206 -25.75 -7.21 2.85
C LEU A 206 -25.92 -8.52 2.05
N ARG A 207 -25.06 -8.78 1.05
CA ARG A 207 -25.08 -10.03 0.30
C ARG A 207 -24.89 -11.26 1.20
N ARG A 208 -23.90 -11.24 2.09
CA ARG A 208 -23.68 -12.35 3.02
C ARG A 208 -24.86 -12.61 3.96
N ARG A 209 -25.63 -11.59 4.31
CA ARG A 209 -26.86 -11.76 5.12
C ARG A 209 -27.98 -12.35 4.30
N ALA A 210 -28.12 -11.99 3.03
CA ALA A 210 -29.09 -12.56 2.12
C ALA A 210 -28.83 -14.05 1.81
N ASP A 211 -27.54 -14.42 1.67
CA ASP A 211 -27.14 -15.82 1.42
C ASP A 211 -27.26 -16.72 2.67
N ALA A 212 -27.45 -16.15 3.86
CA ALA A 212 -27.58 -16.85 5.15
C ALA A 212 -29.05 -16.94 5.66
N ALA A 213 -29.99 -16.33 4.96
CA ALA A 213 -31.43 -16.32 5.27
C ALA A 213 -32.20 -17.25 4.34
#